data_48848ff2f4875cf906f007a53b1502ac
#
_entry.id   48848ff2f4875cf906f007a53b1502ac
#
_cell.length_a   1.000
_cell.length_b   1.000
_cell.length_c   1.000
_cell.angle_alpha   90.00
_cell.angle_beta   90.00
_cell.angle_gamma   90.00
#
_symmetry.space_group_name_H-M   'P 1'
#
loop_
_entity.id
_entity.type
_entity.pdbx_description
1 polymer ?
#
loop_
_entity_poly.entity_id
_entity_poly.type
_entity_poly.pdbx_seq_one_letter_code
_entity_poly.pdbx_strand_id
1 'polypeptide(L)'
;MAPSFGLAILFTFWPIAASWYFSLLDWSGLSSERTFVGLENYTELIADSYFWQAFERSFGFALVTVPIRLGLSLVVAIILNDRALRLSPVFRTFFFVPVVTTTAIVGILMQFLFSPFHGPINQVLQAAGLVAAPIDFLGGPETALWTVMAVQVWKRLASR
;
A
#
# COMPACT_ATOMS: atom_id res chain seq x y z
N MET A 1 -22.23 24.19 -10.12
CA MET A 1 -22.28 23.05 -9.14
C MET A 1 -23.17 21.87 -9.58
N ALA A 2 -24.24 22.06 -10.36
CA ALA A 2 -25.11 20.96 -10.82
C ALA A 2 -24.42 19.83 -11.64
N PRO A 3 -23.54 20.14 -12.62
CA PRO A 3 -22.90 19.05 -13.41
C PRO A 3 -21.99 18.17 -12.58
N SER A 4 -21.22 18.74 -11.65
CA SER A 4 -20.30 17.98 -10.79
C SER A 4 -21.05 17.04 -9.84
N PHE A 5 -22.19 17.49 -9.34
CA PHE A 5 -23.06 16.68 -8.49
C PHE A 5 -23.70 15.52 -9.27
N GLY A 6 -24.15 15.77 -10.51
CA GLY A 6 -24.64 14.73 -11.40
C GLY A 6 -23.62 13.65 -11.71
N LEU A 7 -22.37 14.05 -11.99
CA LEU A 7 -21.26 13.11 -12.18
C LEU A 7 -20.94 12.31 -10.93
N ALA A 8 -20.98 12.93 -9.75
CA ALA A 8 -20.77 12.23 -8.49
C ALA A 8 -21.87 11.18 -8.22
N ILE A 9 -23.14 11.51 -8.50
CA ILE A 9 -24.24 10.54 -8.39
C ILE A 9 -24.00 9.37 -9.33
N LEU A 10 -23.69 9.63 -10.61
CA LEU A 10 -23.56 8.60 -11.63
C LEU A 10 -22.33 7.70 -11.41
N PHE A 11 -21.18 8.28 -11.07
CA PHE A 11 -19.90 7.55 -11.01
C PHE A 11 -19.48 7.13 -9.61
N THR A 12 -20.11 7.64 -8.56
CA THR A 12 -19.79 7.28 -7.19
C THR A 12 -20.95 6.61 -6.48
N PHE A 13 -22.09 7.31 -6.37
CA PHE A 13 -23.20 6.79 -5.56
C PHE A 13 -23.93 5.64 -6.24
N TRP A 14 -24.12 5.70 -7.56
CA TRP A 14 -24.78 4.61 -8.29
C TRP A 14 -23.99 3.27 -8.22
N PRO A 15 -22.65 3.24 -8.48
CA PRO A 15 -21.88 2.01 -8.32
C PRO A 15 -21.89 1.47 -6.88
N ILE A 16 -21.89 2.33 -5.86
CA ILE A 16 -22.01 1.91 -4.46
C ILE A 16 -23.35 1.21 -4.22
N ALA A 17 -24.47 1.84 -4.64
CA ALA A 17 -25.80 1.24 -4.50
C ALA A 17 -25.92 -0.08 -5.28
N ALA A 18 -25.38 -0.12 -6.50
CA ALA A 18 -25.33 -1.32 -7.31
C ALA A 18 -24.51 -2.46 -6.66
N SER A 19 -23.37 -2.12 -6.03
CA SER A 19 -22.55 -3.10 -5.30
C SER A 19 -23.33 -3.75 -4.13
N TRP A 20 -24.11 -2.96 -3.42
CA TRP A 20 -24.98 -3.49 -2.35
C TRP A 20 -26.03 -4.48 -2.88
N TYR A 21 -26.62 -4.15 -4.05
CA TYR A 21 -27.56 -5.07 -4.69
C TYR A 21 -26.86 -6.34 -5.16
N PHE A 22 -25.69 -6.22 -5.81
CA PHE A 22 -24.93 -7.38 -6.29
C PHE A 22 -24.41 -8.27 -5.16
N SER A 23 -24.15 -7.72 -3.98
CA SER A 23 -23.71 -8.52 -2.82
C SER A 23 -24.77 -9.52 -2.32
N LEU A 24 -26.03 -9.34 -2.71
CA LEU A 24 -27.15 -10.25 -2.39
C LEU A 24 -27.41 -11.28 -3.51
N LEU A 25 -26.61 -11.26 -4.55
CA LEU A 25 -26.76 -12.16 -5.69
C LEU A 25 -25.55 -13.11 -5.76
N ASP A 26 -25.82 -14.35 -6.15
CA ASP A 26 -24.79 -15.24 -6.72
C ASP A 26 -24.65 -14.91 -8.21
N TRP A 27 -23.57 -14.20 -8.52
CA TRP A 27 -23.28 -13.75 -9.89
C TRP A 27 -21.79 -13.60 -10.13
N SER A 28 -21.27 -14.35 -11.09
CA SER A 28 -19.85 -14.31 -11.48
C SER A 28 -19.42 -13.04 -12.21
N GLY A 29 -20.35 -12.13 -12.53
CA GLY A 29 -20.08 -10.93 -13.35
C GLY A 29 -19.99 -11.20 -14.86
N LEU A 30 -19.82 -12.44 -15.28
CA LEU A 30 -19.65 -12.86 -16.68
C LEU A 30 -20.85 -13.64 -17.22
N SER A 31 -21.63 -14.29 -16.36
CA SER A 31 -22.82 -15.06 -16.73
C SER A 31 -24.06 -14.17 -16.85
N SER A 32 -25.02 -14.60 -17.69
CA SER A 32 -26.34 -13.97 -17.76
C SER A 32 -27.24 -14.39 -16.59
N GLU A 33 -26.91 -15.48 -15.93
CA GLU A 33 -27.68 -15.99 -14.80
C GLU A 33 -27.30 -15.24 -13.52
N ARG A 34 -28.34 -14.80 -12.80
CA ARG A 34 -28.23 -14.08 -11.53
C ARG A 34 -29.24 -14.70 -10.59
N THR A 35 -28.74 -15.32 -9.53
CA THR A 35 -29.61 -15.94 -8.53
C THR A 35 -29.60 -15.09 -7.26
N PHE A 36 -30.76 -14.76 -6.74
CA PHE A 36 -30.86 -14.04 -5.48
C PHE A 36 -30.63 -14.99 -4.30
N VAL A 37 -29.56 -14.79 -3.58
CA VAL A 37 -29.12 -15.65 -2.44
C VAL A 37 -29.24 -14.95 -1.08
N GLY A 38 -29.70 -13.69 -1.07
CA GLY A 38 -29.86 -12.92 0.17
C GLY A 38 -28.53 -12.71 0.89
N LEU A 39 -28.42 -13.18 2.13
CA LEU A 39 -27.22 -12.98 2.97
C LEU A 39 -26.24 -14.17 2.91
N GLU A 40 -26.42 -15.13 2.03
CA GLU A 40 -25.57 -16.33 1.95
C GLU A 40 -24.10 -15.96 1.70
N ASN A 41 -23.83 -15.05 0.78
CA ASN A 41 -22.46 -14.53 0.54
C ASN A 41 -21.80 -13.98 1.81
N TYR A 42 -22.57 -13.34 2.69
CA TYR A 42 -22.02 -12.81 3.96
C TYR A 42 -21.75 -13.91 4.97
N THR A 43 -22.61 -14.93 5.05
CA THR A 43 -22.39 -16.06 5.95
C THR A 43 -21.19 -16.90 5.52
N GLU A 44 -21.01 -17.09 4.22
CA GLU A 44 -19.84 -17.74 3.64
C GLU A 44 -18.55 -16.93 3.91
N LEU A 45 -18.59 -15.61 3.68
CA LEU A 45 -17.47 -14.72 3.96
C LEU A 45 -17.04 -14.76 5.43
N ILE A 46 -17.99 -14.76 6.37
CA ILE A 46 -17.68 -14.81 7.81
C ILE A 46 -17.06 -16.16 8.19
N ALA A 47 -17.44 -17.23 7.51
CA ALA A 47 -16.90 -18.58 7.73
C ALA A 47 -15.53 -18.78 7.04
N ASP A 48 -15.15 -17.93 6.09
CA ASP A 48 -13.91 -18.06 5.32
C ASP A 48 -12.68 -17.64 6.13
N SER A 49 -11.83 -18.60 6.43
CA SER A 49 -10.56 -18.35 7.13
C SER A 49 -9.58 -17.49 6.33
N TYR A 50 -9.61 -17.56 4.99
CA TYR A 50 -8.75 -16.73 4.14
C TYR A 50 -9.14 -15.24 4.21
N PHE A 51 -10.45 -14.97 4.29
CA PHE A 51 -10.95 -13.61 4.51
C PHE A 51 -10.38 -13.00 5.80
N TRP A 52 -10.47 -13.74 6.91
CA TRP A 52 -9.98 -13.24 8.19
C TRP A 52 -8.47 -13.05 8.22
N GLN A 53 -7.71 -13.96 7.61
CA GLN A 53 -6.25 -13.80 7.46
C GLN A 53 -5.91 -12.56 6.62
N ALA A 54 -6.61 -12.32 5.52
CA ALA A 54 -6.41 -11.15 4.66
C ALA A 54 -6.79 -9.85 5.40
N PHE A 55 -7.89 -9.89 6.15
CA PHE A 55 -8.34 -8.77 6.97
C PHE A 55 -7.34 -8.43 8.07
N GLU A 56 -6.88 -9.41 8.83
CA GLU A 56 -5.88 -9.23 9.88
C GLU A 56 -4.56 -8.66 9.34
N ARG A 57 -4.07 -9.20 8.22
CA ARG A 57 -2.87 -8.66 7.54
C ARG A 57 -3.08 -7.22 7.07
N SER A 58 -4.22 -6.90 6.48
CA SER A 58 -4.54 -5.56 6.00
C SER A 58 -4.68 -4.57 7.15
N PHE A 59 -5.33 -4.98 8.22
CA PHE A 59 -5.50 -4.18 9.43
C PHE A 59 -4.16 -3.94 10.13
N GLY A 60 -3.36 -5.00 10.32
CA GLY A 60 -2.00 -4.91 10.86
C GLY A 60 -1.11 -4.01 10.02
N PHE A 61 -1.18 -4.13 8.69
CA PHE A 61 -0.48 -3.24 7.77
C PHE A 61 -0.84 -1.77 8.01
N ALA A 62 -2.12 -1.45 8.10
CA ALA A 62 -2.58 -0.09 8.35
C ALA A 62 -2.17 0.42 9.74
N LEU A 63 -2.33 -0.42 10.77
CA LEU A 63 -2.01 -0.09 12.16
C LEU A 63 -0.52 0.25 12.36
N VAL A 64 0.37 -0.39 11.61
CA VAL A 64 1.82 -0.14 11.67
C VAL A 64 2.21 1.03 10.76
N THR A 65 1.77 1.01 9.51
CA THR A 65 2.24 2.01 8.54
C THR A 65 1.69 3.41 8.78
N VAL A 66 0.45 3.55 9.25
CA VAL A 66 -0.16 4.88 9.45
C VAL A 66 0.51 5.65 10.57
N PRO A 67 0.71 5.12 11.81
CA PRO A 67 1.38 5.84 12.88
C PRO A 67 2.84 6.16 12.54
N ILE A 68 3.58 5.20 11.97
CA ILE A 68 4.98 5.41 11.58
C ILE A 68 5.07 6.53 10.54
N ARG A 69 4.21 6.51 9.53
CA ARG A 69 4.17 7.54 8.50
C ARG A 69 3.86 8.91 9.08
N LEU A 70 2.85 9.02 9.94
CA LEU A 70 2.48 10.28 10.57
C LEU A 70 3.61 10.81 11.46
N GLY A 71 4.23 9.96 12.27
CA GLY A 71 5.36 10.33 13.11
C GLY A 71 6.56 10.82 12.30
N LEU A 72 6.96 10.05 11.28
CA LEU A 72 8.07 10.44 10.40
C LEU A 72 7.76 11.71 9.60
N SER A 73 6.53 11.85 9.08
CA SER A 73 6.13 13.07 8.36
C SER A 73 6.17 14.31 9.25
N LEU A 74 5.78 14.17 10.53
CA LEU A 74 5.86 15.24 11.49
C LEU A 74 7.32 15.64 11.79
N VAL A 75 8.19 14.64 12.02
CA VAL A 75 9.63 14.88 12.23
C VAL A 75 10.25 15.60 11.03
N VAL A 76 9.99 15.11 9.81
CA VAL A 76 10.47 15.74 8.58
C VAL A 76 9.92 17.16 8.43
N ALA A 77 8.65 17.40 8.74
CA ALA A 77 8.04 18.72 8.68
C ALA A 77 8.69 19.70 9.67
N ILE A 78 8.98 19.27 10.89
CA ILE A 78 9.67 20.07 11.90
C ILE A 78 11.08 20.43 11.41
N ILE A 79 11.85 19.45 10.93
CA ILE A 79 13.19 19.65 10.43
C ILE A 79 13.21 20.62 9.22
N LEU A 80 12.30 20.42 8.27
CA LEU A 80 12.25 21.28 7.07
C LEU A 80 11.68 22.68 7.32
N ASN A 81 10.99 22.90 8.44
CA ASN A 81 10.49 24.21 8.84
C ASN A 81 11.56 25.07 9.54
N ASP A 82 12.66 24.47 9.95
CA ASP A 82 13.77 25.21 10.56
C ASP A 82 14.44 26.12 9.53
N ARG A 83 14.34 27.44 9.77
CA ARG A 83 14.94 28.46 8.91
C ARG A 83 16.48 28.46 8.92
N ALA A 84 17.11 27.82 9.91
CA ALA A 84 18.55 27.67 10.00
C ALA A 84 19.11 26.63 9.03
N LEU A 85 18.28 25.73 8.50
CA LEU A 85 18.67 24.68 7.56
C LEU A 85 18.88 25.24 6.14
N ARG A 86 20.14 25.60 5.83
CA ARG A 86 20.57 26.08 4.49
C ARG A 86 20.32 25.08 3.38
N LEU A 87 20.23 23.76 3.68
CA LEU A 87 20.02 22.67 2.73
C LEU A 87 18.53 22.26 2.59
N SER A 88 17.61 23.01 3.17
CA SER A 88 16.15 22.73 3.08
C SER A 88 15.67 22.47 1.64
N PRO A 89 16.09 23.22 0.59
CA PRO A 89 15.67 22.94 -0.79
C PRO A 89 16.13 21.56 -1.29
N VAL A 90 17.36 21.15 -0.96
CA VAL A 90 17.92 19.87 -1.36
C VAL A 90 17.16 18.72 -0.71
N PHE A 91 16.91 18.82 0.60
CA PHE A 91 16.10 17.82 1.31
C PHE A 91 14.68 17.73 0.76
N ARG A 92 14.03 18.86 0.45
CA ARG A 92 12.71 18.87 -0.20
C ARG A 92 12.73 18.11 -1.52
N THR A 93 13.75 18.30 -2.36
CA THR A 93 13.88 17.58 -3.62
C THR A 93 14.01 16.08 -3.39
N PHE A 94 14.84 15.65 -2.45
CA PHE A 94 15.00 14.22 -2.11
C PHE A 94 13.70 13.56 -1.63
N PHE A 95 12.93 14.24 -0.82
CA PHE A 95 11.63 13.73 -0.37
C PHE A 95 10.55 13.82 -1.44
N PHE A 96 10.68 14.72 -2.43
CA PHE A 96 9.71 14.87 -3.50
C PHE A 96 9.86 13.82 -4.62
N VAL A 97 11.07 13.34 -4.89
CA VAL A 97 11.36 12.35 -5.93
C VAL A 97 10.47 11.10 -5.83
N PRO A 98 10.30 10.46 -4.65
CA PRO A 98 9.43 9.30 -4.52
C PRO A 98 7.96 9.58 -4.85
N VAL A 99 7.50 10.81 -4.64
CA VAL A 99 6.10 11.20 -4.86
C VAL A 99 5.77 11.31 -6.34
N VAL A 100 6.67 11.89 -7.13
CA VAL A 100 6.48 12.05 -8.58
C VAL A 100 6.76 10.77 -9.36
N THR A 101 7.43 9.81 -8.75
CA THR A 101 7.74 8.53 -9.39
C THR A 101 6.50 7.64 -9.40
N THR A 102 6.17 7.08 -10.57
CA THR A 102 5.02 6.17 -10.70
C THR A 102 5.23 4.91 -9.84
N THR A 103 4.13 4.34 -9.35
CA THR A 103 4.18 3.12 -8.51
C THR A 103 4.83 1.94 -9.22
N ALA A 104 4.63 1.84 -10.56
CA ALA A 104 5.24 0.79 -11.36
C ALA A 104 6.78 0.89 -11.38
N ILE A 105 7.32 2.10 -11.59
CA ILE A 105 8.77 2.33 -11.57
C ILE A 105 9.34 2.02 -10.19
N VAL A 106 8.68 2.48 -9.11
CA VAL A 106 9.10 2.14 -7.74
C VAL A 106 9.10 0.62 -7.53
N GLY A 107 8.08 -0.09 -8.01
CA GLY A 107 8.04 -1.56 -7.93
C GLY A 107 9.24 -2.23 -8.59
N ILE A 108 9.59 -1.83 -9.81
CA ILE A 108 10.75 -2.36 -10.54
C ILE A 108 12.06 -2.05 -9.81
N LEU A 109 12.23 -0.81 -9.34
CA LEU A 109 13.43 -0.42 -8.57
C LEU A 109 13.56 -1.24 -7.28
N MET A 110 12.45 -1.47 -6.57
CA MET A 110 12.48 -2.25 -5.34
C MET A 110 12.76 -3.73 -5.60
N GLN A 111 12.23 -4.31 -6.68
CA GLN A 111 12.59 -5.67 -7.10
C GLN A 111 14.10 -5.79 -7.36
N PHE A 112 14.71 -4.79 -8.01
CA PHE A 112 16.15 -4.77 -8.24
C PHE A 112 16.93 -4.60 -6.93
N LEU A 113 16.57 -3.62 -6.08
CA LEU A 113 17.27 -3.31 -4.85
C LEU A 113 17.23 -4.46 -3.84
N PHE A 114 16.08 -5.10 -3.69
CA PHE A 114 15.82 -6.18 -2.73
C PHE A 114 16.01 -7.59 -3.32
N SER A 115 16.54 -7.71 -4.55
CA SER A 115 16.79 -9.00 -5.18
C SER A 115 17.72 -9.85 -4.30
N PRO A 116 17.39 -11.14 -4.03
CA PRO A 116 18.26 -12.02 -3.26
C PRO A 116 19.58 -12.34 -3.98
N PHE A 117 19.58 -12.36 -5.33
CA PHE A 117 20.75 -12.81 -6.10
C PHE A 117 21.74 -11.67 -6.40
N HIS A 118 21.25 -10.49 -6.79
CA HIS A 118 22.11 -9.41 -7.28
C HIS A 118 21.75 -8.05 -6.64
N GLY A 119 20.86 -8.03 -5.65
CA GLY A 119 20.39 -6.79 -5.03
C GLY A 119 21.48 -6.10 -4.21
N PRO A 120 21.71 -4.80 -4.42
CA PRO A 120 22.74 -4.07 -3.69
C PRO A 120 22.51 -4.05 -2.18
N ILE A 121 21.27 -4.18 -1.71
CA ILE A 121 20.96 -4.25 -0.27
C ILE A 121 21.57 -5.52 0.34
N ASN A 122 21.36 -6.68 -0.29
CA ASN A 122 21.94 -7.93 0.18
C ASN A 122 23.48 -7.90 0.12
N GLN A 123 24.06 -7.31 -0.93
CA GLN A 123 25.51 -7.17 -1.06
C GLN A 123 26.10 -6.33 0.09
N VAL A 124 25.47 -5.21 0.42
CA VAL A 124 25.90 -4.35 1.54
C VAL A 124 25.77 -5.08 2.88
N LEU A 125 24.65 -5.78 3.13
CA LEU A 125 24.43 -6.51 4.36
C LEU A 125 25.44 -7.65 4.55
N GLN A 126 25.79 -8.37 3.48
CA GLN A 126 26.81 -9.42 3.52
C GLN A 126 28.22 -8.83 3.70
N ALA A 127 28.55 -7.76 2.98
CA ALA A 127 29.84 -7.08 3.11
C ALA A 127 30.06 -6.50 4.51
N ALA A 128 28.98 -6.04 5.16
CA ALA A 128 29.00 -5.58 6.54
C ALA A 128 29.02 -6.72 7.58
N GLY A 129 28.92 -7.97 7.15
CA GLY A 129 28.87 -9.13 8.06
C GLY A 129 27.57 -9.26 8.86
N LEU A 130 26.51 -8.53 8.46
CA LEU A 130 25.23 -8.53 9.17
C LEU A 130 24.38 -9.77 8.86
N VAL A 131 24.58 -10.38 7.69
CA VAL A 131 23.89 -11.60 7.27
C VAL A 131 24.88 -12.58 6.62
N ALA A 132 24.72 -13.87 6.91
CA ALA A 132 25.57 -14.93 6.35
C ALA A 132 25.10 -15.37 4.95
N ALA A 133 23.81 -15.23 4.66
CA ALA A 133 23.20 -15.62 3.39
C ALA A 133 22.26 -14.52 2.90
N PRO A 134 21.99 -14.45 1.58
CA PRO A 134 21.06 -13.47 1.03
C PRO A 134 19.65 -13.65 1.61
N ILE A 135 19.01 -12.55 1.95
CA ILE A 135 17.62 -12.52 2.44
C ILE A 135 16.69 -12.34 1.25
N ASP A 136 15.65 -13.17 1.14
CA ASP A 136 14.56 -12.93 0.21
C ASP A 136 13.55 -11.97 0.84
N PHE A 137 13.77 -10.68 0.61
CA PHE A 137 12.97 -9.61 1.18
C PHE A 137 11.54 -9.54 0.62
N LEU A 138 11.33 -9.94 -0.64
CA LEU A 138 10.05 -9.78 -1.34
C LEU A 138 9.30 -11.11 -1.51
N GLY A 139 10.00 -12.24 -1.54
CA GLY A 139 9.37 -13.56 -1.67
C GLY A 139 9.24 -14.30 -0.34
N GLY A 140 9.98 -13.90 0.70
CA GLY A 140 9.90 -14.53 2.01
C GLY A 140 8.58 -14.23 2.73
N PRO A 141 7.91 -15.25 3.29
CA PRO A 141 6.58 -15.07 3.92
C PRO A 141 6.62 -14.13 5.14
N GLU A 142 7.74 -14.06 5.84
CA GLU A 142 7.92 -13.23 7.03
C GLU A 142 8.46 -11.82 6.69
N THR A 143 9.26 -11.70 5.62
CA THR A 143 9.96 -10.47 5.26
C THR A 143 9.19 -9.60 4.29
N ALA A 144 8.39 -10.20 3.40
CA ALA A 144 7.71 -9.48 2.32
C ALA A 144 6.79 -8.37 2.83
N LEU A 145 5.99 -8.65 3.85
CA LEU A 145 5.07 -7.67 4.42
C LEU A 145 5.81 -6.46 5.00
N TRP A 146 6.87 -6.70 5.79
CA TRP A 146 7.67 -5.63 6.40
C TRP A 146 8.41 -4.80 5.36
N THR A 147 8.94 -5.45 4.31
CA THR A 147 9.60 -4.76 3.20
C THR A 147 8.64 -3.85 2.46
N VAL A 148 7.44 -4.34 2.13
CA VAL A 148 6.41 -3.54 1.47
C VAL A 148 5.94 -2.38 2.37
N MET A 149 5.79 -2.60 3.68
CA MET A 149 5.48 -1.55 4.64
C MET A 149 6.54 -0.44 4.63
N ALA A 150 7.82 -0.81 4.70
CA ALA A 150 8.93 0.15 4.69
C ALA A 150 8.96 0.98 3.39
N VAL A 151 8.80 0.33 2.25
CA VAL A 151 8.73 0.99 0.93
C VAL A 151 7.52 1.93 0.84
N GLN A 152 6.36 1.52 1.35
CA GLN A 152 5.14 2.32 1.35
C GLN A 152 5.27 3.55 2.25
N VAL A 153 5.86 3.39 3.44
CA VAL A 153 6.17 4.50 4.34
C VAL A 153 7.11 5.49 3.65
N TRP A 154 8.24 5.01 3.09
CA TRP A 154 9.20 5.84 2.38
C TRP A 154 8.56 6.61 1.20
N LYS A 155 7.81 5.90 0.36
CA LYS A 155 7.18 6.52 -0.82
C LYS A 155 6.19 7.63 -0.45
N ARG A 156 5.49 7.47 0.67
CA ARG A 156 4.43 8.41 1.08
C ARG A 156 4.87 9.44 2.12
N LEU A 157 6.13 9.42 2.52
CA LEU A 157 6.66 10.34 3.53
C LEU A 157 6.52 11.82 3.13
N ALA A 158 6.67 12.12 1.85
CA ALA A 158 6.64 13.48 1.30
C ALA A 158 5.35 13.83 0.54
N SER A 159 4.32 12.98 0.59
CA SER A 159 3.11 13.15 -0.22
C SER A 159 2.08 14.14 0.35
N ARG A 160 2.44 14.90 1.42
CA ARG A 160 1.57 15.94 1.99
C ARG A 160 2.35 17.16 2.47
#